data_d10b0d477ed2131be17de18b3b8c54ea
#
_entry.id   d10b0d477ed2131be17de18b3b8c54ea
#
_cell.length_a   1.000
_cell.length_b   1.000
_cell.length_c   1.000
_cell.angle_alpha   90.00
_cell.angle_beta   90.00
_cell.angle_gamma   90.00
#
_symmetry.space_group_name_H-M   'P 1'
#
loop_
_entity.id
_entity.type
_entity.pdbx_description
1 polymer ?
#
loop_
_entity_poly.entity_id
_entity_poly.type
_entity_poly.pdbx_seq_one_letter_code
_entity_poly.pdbx_strand_id
1 'polypeptide(L)'
;SILNNNQVTILNDAAWVGYELANGLREVNMDVKYLPRNYAGPNVNTNALYSVYGKIINPFVNAIKAKGIIHVNYALQDAFFVRLIKKQINVLHCHGTDLFGLYDEEFKKNSKDLTRWSKIIEGNLKYANSVIVSTPEMLRLAKTIRQDAEYLPNPIDTTRFCPKVKQNTQLKAIGFNSWYERVPKYLIELMEKNGIKVDIHDRRPFSYLELHENLKEYDIYIDRIFTKGVSSYSKTCLEAMA
;
A
#
# COMPACT_ATOMS: atom_id res chain seq x y z
N SER A 1 0.37 -7.50 37.03
CA SER A 1 -0.19 -8.33 35.97
C SER A 1 0.51 -7.95 34.69
N ILE A 2 1.42 -8.80 34.24
CA ILE A 2 2.01 -8.71 32.90
C ILE A 2 0.86 -8.99 31.95
N LEU A 3 0.43 -7.93 31.25
CA LEU A 3 -0.66 -7.97 30.29
C LEU A 3 -0.35 -9.02 29.21
N ASN A 4 -1.11 -10.10 29.23
CA ASN A 4 -1.31 -10.98 28.06
C ASN A 4 -2.05 -10.19 26.96
N ASN A 5 -1.46 -9.10 26.48
CA ASN A 5 -1.99 -8.30 25.39
C ASN A 5 -1.28 -8.71 24.08
N ASN A 6 -1.47 -9.98 23.71
CA ASN A 6 -1.09 -10.46 22.37
C ASN A 6 -2.04 -9.94 21.27
N GLN A 7 -2.95 -9.00 21.62
CA GLN A 7 -3.86 -8.42 20.63
C GLN A 7 -3.14 -7.36 19.81
N VAL A 8 -3.14 -7.55 18.50
CA VAL A 8 -2.70 -6.57 17.52
C VAL A 8 -3.91 -5.97 16.81
N THR A 9 -4.01 -4.65 16.78
CA THR A 9 -4.99 -3.95 15.95
C THR A 9 -4.31 -3.37 14.72
N ILE A 10 -4.71 -3.83 13.52
CA ILE A 10 -4.24 -3.30 12.25
C ILE A 10 -5.28 -2.31 11.73
N LEU A 11 -4.86 -1.05 11.59
CA LEU A 11 -5.68 0.05 11.09
C LEU A 11 -5.33 0.39 9.65
N ASN A 12 -6.34 0.60 8.86
CA ASN A 12 -6.26 0.89 7.43
C ASN A 12 -5.68 -0.26 6.62
N ASP A 13 -5.88 -0.19 5.32
CA ASP A 13 -5.35 -1.17 4.36
C ASP A 13 -4.89 -0.46 3.09
N ALA A 14 -3.60 -0.16 3.03
CA ALA A 14 -2.98 0.35 1.84
C ALA A 14 -2.56 -0.83 0.94
N ALA A 15 -3.15 -0.93 -0.23
CA ALA A 15 -2.81 -1.95 -1.24
C ALA A 15 -2.87 -3.41 -0.72
N TRP A 16 -3.82 -3.72 0.18
CA TRP A 16 -4.01 -5.05 0.78
C TRP A 16 -2.85 -5.52 1.68
N VAL A 17 -1.96 -4.62 2.06
CA VAL A 17 -0.85 -4.94 2.98
C VAL A 17 -1.38 -5.26 4.37
N GLY A 18 -2.36 -4.50 4.86
CA GLY A 18 -2.99 -4.74 6.16
C GLY A 18 -3.72 -6.08 6.21
N TYR A 19 -4.36 -6.49 5.12
CA TYR A 19 -5.01 -7.79 4.98
C TYR A 19 -4.01 -8.94 5.07
N GLU A 20 -2.95 -8.90 4.28
CA GLU A 20 -1.90 -9.92 4.27
C GLU A 20 -1.19 -10.03 5.63
N LEU A 21 -0.86 -8.88 6.22
CA LEU A 21 -0.24 -8.83 7.54
C LEU A 21 -1.17 -9.43 8.62
N ALA A 22 -2.46 -9.12 8.56
CA ALA A 22 -3.44 -9.67 9.50
C ALA A 22 -3.52 -11.20 9.40
N ASN A 23 -3.52 -11.73 8.18
CA ASN A 23 -3.59 -13.16 7.95
C ASN A 23 -2.30 -13.85 8.43
N GLY A 24 -1.13 -13.37 8.03
CA GLY A 24 0.14 -13.94 8.47
C GLY A 24 0.32 -13.92 10.00
N LEU A 25 -0.12 -12.86 10.68
CA LEU A 25 -0.07 -12.80 12.15
C LEU A 25 -1.04 -13.80 12.80
N ARG A 26 -2.21 -14.06 12.20
CA ARG A 26 -3.15 -15.09 12.69
C ARG A 26 -2.60 -16.50 12.54
N GLU A 27 -1.87 -16.77 11.44
CA GLU A 27 -1.20 -18.07 11.22
C GLU A 27 -0.18 -18.40 12.32
N VAL A 28 0.45 -17.38 12.92
CA VAL A 28 1.33 -17.54 14.08
C VAL A 28 0.61 -17.37 15.42
N ASN A 29 -0.71 -17.59 15.45
CA ASN A 29 -1.57 -17.57 16.62
C ASN A 29 -1.63 -16.25 17.39
N MET A 30 -1.46 -15.11 16.73
CA MET A 30 -1.72 -13.80 17.33
C MET A 30 -3.21 -13.45 17.27
N ASP A 31 -3.73 -12.82 18.32
CA ASP A 31 -5.07 -12.22 18.31
C ASP A 31 -5.05 -10.93 17.49
N VAL A 32 -5.60 -10.96 16.27
CA VAL A 32 -5.54 -9.84 15.33
C VAL A 32 -6.91 -9.28 15.04
N LYS A 33 -7.09 -8.02 15.37
CA LYS A 33 -8.23 -7.20 14.98
C LYS A 33 -7.88 -6.36 13.75
N TYR A 34 -8.46 -6.70 12.62
CA TYR A 34 -8.26 -5.98 11.37
C TYR A 34 -9.40 -4.98 11.14
N LEU A 35 -9.08 -3.71 11.03
CA LEU A 35 -10.00 -2.59 10.86
C LEU A 35 -9.63 -1.79 9.60
N PRO A 36 -9.99 -2.32 8.40
CA PRO A 36 -9.74 -1.60 7.15
C PRO A 36 -10.61 -0.35 7.08
N ARG A 37 -10.21 0.61 6.26
CA ARG A 37 -11.15 1.63 5.83
C ARG A 37 -12.16 0.99 4.90
N ASN A 38 -13.45 1.25 5.14
CA ASN A 38 -14.48 0.96 4.15
C ASN A 38 -14.37 1.99 3.02
N TYR A 39 -13.40 1.81 2.14
CA TYR A 39 -13.47 2.45 0.83
C TYR A 39 -14.61 1.75 0.11
N ALA A 40 -15.64 2.51 -0.23
CA ALA A 40 -16.55 2.08 -1.25
C ALA A 40 -15.72 1.64 -2.47
N GLY A 41 -16.00 0.44 -2.96
CA GLY A 41 -15.29 -0.13 -4.09
C GLY A 41 -15.27 0.81 -5.31
N PRO A 42 -14.51 0.49 -6.35
CA PRO A 42 -14.25 1.37 -7.49
C PRO A 42 -15.51 1.91 -8.22
N ASN A 43 -16.67 1.38 -7.92
CA ASN A 43 -17.95 1.72 -8.55
C ASN A 43 -18.86 2.60 -7.70
N VAL A 44 -18.42 3.08 -6.55
CA VAL A 44 -19.25 3.96 -5.72
C VAL A 44 -19.04 5.40 -6.11
N ASN A 45 -20.10 5.99 -6.65
CA ASN A 45 -20.23 7.42 -6.90
C ASN A 45 -19.92 8.17 -5.59
N THR A 46 -18.76 8.86 -5.54
CA THR A 46 -18.26 9.51 -4.32
C THR A 46 -19.04 10.79 -4.05
N ASN A 47 -20.24 10.66 -3.48
CA ASN A 47 -20.92 11.81 -2.92
C ASN A 47 -20.07 12.38 -1.74
N ALA A 48 -20.21 13.67 -1.45
CA ALA A 48 -19.51 14.35 -0.37
C ALA A 48 -19.65 13.64 0.99
N LEU A 49 -20.82 13.05 1.29
CA LEU A 49 -21.10 12.24 2.49
C LEU A 49 -20.18 11.00 2.59
N TYR A 50 -19.96 10.30 1.49
CA TYR A 50 -19.06 9.13 1.46
C TYR A 50 -17.61 9.53 1.70
N SER A 51 -17.21 10.68 1.17
CA SER A 51 -15.86 11.23 1.38
C SER A 51 -15.64 11.59 2.86
N VAL A 52 -16.61 12.21 3.53
CA VAL A 52 -16.54 12.55 4.95
C VAL A 52 -16.52 11.28 5.81
N TYR A 53 -17.41 10.34 5.54
CA TYR A 53 -17.45 9.08 6.28
C TYR A 53 -16.13 8.31 6.17
N GLY A 54 -15.65 8.06 4.96
CA GLY A 54 -14.43 7.28 4.72
C GLY A 54 -13.14 7.97 5.16
N LYS A 55 -13.09 9.30 5.11
CA LYS A 55 -11.86 10.06 5.44
C LYS A 55 -11.80 10.56 6.88
N ILE A 56 -12.92 10.67 7.57
CA ILE A 56 -13.00 11.26 8.91
C ILE A 56 -13.66 10.32 9.90
N ILE A 57 -14.92 9.94 9.68
CA ILE A 57 -15.72 9.20 10.66
C ILE A 57 -15.15 7.79 10.85
N ASN A 58 -14.95 7.05 9.77
CA ASN A 58 -14.47 5.68 9.86
C ASN A 58 -13.06 5.57 10.49
N PRO A 59 -12.04 6.36 10.10
CA PRO A 59 -10.75 6.37 10.78
C PRO A 59 -10.83 6.75 12.26
N PHE A 60 -11.68 7.71 12.62
CA PHE A 60 -11.88 8.10 14.01
C PHE A 60 -12.50 6.98 14.85
N VAL A 61 -13.57 6.34 14.34
CA VAL A 61 -14.21 5.18 15.00
C VAL A 61 -13.24 4.01 15.12
N ASN A 62 -12.44 3.74 14.09
CA ASN A 62 -11.42 2.70 14.11
C ASN A 62 -10.34 3.01 15.15
N ALA A 63 -9.90 4.27 15.27
CA ALA A 63 -8.96 4.68 16.30
C ALA A 63 -9.51 4.45 17.72
N ILE A 64 -10.80 4.76 17.96
CA ILE A 64 -11.45 4.47 19.26
C ILE A 64 -11.47 2.96 19.55
N LYS A 65 -11.81 2.13 18.56
CA LYS A 65 -11.92 0.67 18.67
C LYS A 65 -10.57 -0.04 18.77
N ALA A 66 -9.47 0.61 18.43
CA ALA A 66 -8.13 0.03 18.46
C ALA A 66 -7.70 -0.27 19.91
N LYS A 67 -7.11 -1.46 20.13
CA LYS A 67 -6.60 -1.93 21.42
C LYS A 67 -5.31 -2.72 21.23
N GLY A 68 -4.55 -2.91 22.30
CA GLY A 68 -3.32 -3.68 22.28
C GLY A 68 -2.21 -2.98 21.49
N ILE A 69 -1.46 -3.74 20.70
CA ILE A 69 -0.43 -3.23 19.79
C ILE A 69 -1.13 -2.61 18.58
N ILE A 70 -1.00 -1.31 18.40
CA ILE A 70 -1.64 -0.60 17.28
C ILE A 70 -0.66 -0.44 16.13
N HIS A 71 -0.92 -1.16 15.05
CA HIS A 71 -0.23 -1.06 13.77
C HIS A 71 -1.08 -0.24 12.79
N VAL A 72 -0.55 0.87 12.32
CA VAL A 72 -1.24 1.75 11.38
C VAL A 72 -0.58 1.67 10.02
N ASN A 73 -1.33 1.22 9.02
CA ASN A 73 -0.90 1.29 7.62
C ASN A 73 -1.26 2.64 7.05
N TYR A 74 -0.27 3.37 6.58
CA TYR A 74 -0.38 4.69 5.98
C TYR A 74 -0.39 5.85 6.97
N ALA A 75 0.56 6.76 6.84
CA ALA A 75 0.83 7.84 7.80
C ALA A 75 -0.15 9.03 7.76
N LEU A 76 -1.39 8.84 7.31
CA LEU A 76 -2.40 9.89 7.17
C LEU A 76 -3.46 9.87 8.29
N GLN A 77 -4.74 9.80 7.89
CA GLN A 77 -5.87 10.06 8.77
C GLN A 77 -5.96 9.09 9.95
N ASP A 78 -5.72 7.78 9.74
CA ASP A 78 -5.83 6.82 10.85
C ASP A 78 -4.77 7.09 11.91
N ALA A 79 -3.53 7.34 11.49
CA ALA A 79 -2.45 7.74 12.41
C ALA A 79 -2.76 9.07 13.11
N PHE A 80 -3.32 10.05 12.38
CA PHE A 80 -3.75 11.32 12.96
C PHE A 80 -4.78 11.13 14.07
N PHE A 81 -5.83 10.33 13.84
CA PHE A 81 -6.88 10.13 14.84
C PHE A 81 -6.40 9.32 16.04
N VAL A 82 -5.55 8.30 15.85
CA VAL A 82 -4.92 7.57 16.96
C VAL A 82 -4.12 8.53 17.85
N ARG A 83 -3.32 9.41 17.23
CA ARG A 83 -2.56 10.44 17.95
C ARG A 83 -3.46 11.47 18.62
N LEU A 84 -4.52 11.93 17.95
CA LEU A 84 -5.47 12.92 18.46
C LEU A 84 -6.14 12.45 19.76
N ILE A 85 -6.51 11.18 19.84
CA ILE A 85 -7.08 10.58 21.06
C ILE A 85 -6.01 10.07 22.03
N LYS A 86 -4.75 10.43 21.81
CA LYS A 86 -3.58 10.12 22.66
C LYS A 86 -3.34 8.62 22.88
N LYS A 87 -3.76 7.77 21.93
CA LYS A 87 -3.37 6.37 21.91
C LYS A 87 -2.02 6.21 21.26
N GLN A 88 -1.22 5.27 21.75
CA GLN A 88 0.09 4.96 21.23
C GLN A 88 -0.02 4.32 19.83
N ILE A 89 0.74 4.81 18.86
CA ILE A 89 1.01 4.12 17.61
C ILE A 89 2.27 3.29 17.83
N ASN A 90 2.11 1.98 17.97
CA ASN A 90 3.25 1.08 18.17
C ASN A 90 4.07 0.95 16.90
N VAL A 91 3.41 0.75 15.75
CA VAL A 91 4.03 0.65 14.44
C VAL A 91 3.29 1.53 13.45
N LEU A 92 4.01 2.40 12.76
CA LEU A 92 3.52 3.17 11.62
C LEU A 92 4.19 2.65 10.35
N HIS A 93 3.40 2.09 9.44
CA HIS A 93 3.86 1.50 8.20
C HIS A 93 3.55 2.40 7.01
N CYS A 94 4.59 2.90 6.34
CA CYS A 94 4.47 3.79 5.20
C CYS A 94 4.58 3.03 3.87
N HIS A 95 3.75 3.42 2.90
CA HIS A 95 3.56 2.67 1.66
C HIS A 95 3.81 3.45 0.37
N GLY A 96 4.35 4.64 0.43
CA GLY A 96 4.74 5.45 -0.73
C GLY A 96 4.19 6.86 -0.72
N THR A 97 2.97 7.07 -1.18
CA THR A 97 2.40 8.42 -1.33
C THR A 97 2.32 9.22 -0.03
N ASP A 98 2.28 8.57 1.10
CA ASP A 98 2.37 9.16 2.43
C ASP A 98 3.76 9.73 2.77
N LEU A 99 4.83 9.25 2.12
CA LEU A 99 6.16 9.83 2.25
C LEU A 99 6.55 10.70 1.05
N PHE A 100 6.21 10.28 -0.17
CA PHE A 100 6.55 11.05 -1.38
C PHE A 100 5.94 12.45 -1.36
N GLY A 101 4.73 12.60 -0.81
CA GLY A 101 4.09 13.89 -0.59
C GLY A 101 4.86 14.87 0.30
N LEU A 102 5.86 14.40 1.07
CA LEU A 102 6.73 15.25 1.89
C LEU A 102 7.93 15.79 1.10
N TYR A 103 8.46 15.02 0.15
CA TYR A 103 9.79 15.24 -0.39
C TYR A 103 9.84 15.49 -1.90
N ASP A 104 8.84 14.98 -2.65
CA ASP A 104 8.81 15.11 -4.10
C ASP A 104 8.02 16.36 -4.50
N GLU A 105 8.72 17.39 -5.00
CA GLU A 105 8.11 18.63 -5.42
C GLU A 105 7.19 18.47 -6.65
N GLU A 106 7.49 17.53 -7.55
CA GLU A 106 6.63 17.23 -8.70
C GLU A 106 5.37 16.50 -8.24
N PHE A 107 5.51 15.58 -7.30
CA PHE A 107 4.38 14.90 -6.65
C PHE A 107 3.49 15.88 -5.88
N LYS A 108 4.10 16.85 -5.16
CA LYS A 108 3.37 17.92 -4.47
C LYS A 108 2.57 18.80 -5.43
N LYS A 109 3.13 19.16 -6.59
CA LYS A 109 2.43 19.95 -7.61
C LYS A 109 1.18 19.25 -8.15
N ASN A 110 1.27 17.93 -8.31
CA ASN A 110 0.20 17.10 -8.86
C ASN A 110 -0.81 16.62 -7.80
N SER A 111 -0.50 16.74 -6.52
CA SER A 111 -1.33 16.25 -5.41
C SER A 111 -1.47 17.29 -4.30
N LYS A 112 -2.28 18.33 -4.55
CA LYS A 112 -2.54 19.40 -3.58
C LYS A 112 -3.02 18.90 -2.20
N ASP A 113 -3.75 17.79 -2.18
CA ASP A 113 -4.27 17.21 -0.94
C ASP A 113 -3.15 16.67 -0.05
N LEU A 114 -2.13 16.02 -0.61
CA LEU A 114 -1.02 15.46 0.17
C LEU A 114 -0.11 16.55 0.73
N THR A 115 0.05 17.67 0.02
CA THR A 115 0.80 18.83 0.53
C THR A 115 0.15 19.42 1.79
N ARG A 116 -1.18 19.48 1.84
CA ARG A 116 -1.90 19.93 3.04
C ARG A 116 -1.68 19.00 4.24
N TRP A 117 -1.45 17.71 4.00
CA TRP A 117 -1.24 16.71 5.02
C TRP A 117 0.23 16.55 5.46
N SER A 118 1.17 17.23 4.81
CA SER A 118 2.61 17.05 5.07
C SER A 118 2.98 17.22 6.55
N LYS A 119 2.51 18.28 7.21
CA LYS A 119 2.74 18.52 8.65
C LYS A 119 2.12 17.46 9.54
N ILE A 120 0.98 16.91 9.14
CA ILE A 120 0.29 15.84 9.87
C ILE A 120 1.06 14.54 9.73
N ILE A 121 1.52 14.22 8.52
CA ILE A 121 2.35 13.04 8.25
C ILE A 121 3.65 13.10 9.06
N GLU A 122 4.36 14.23 9.01
CA GLU A 122 5.58 14.44 9.80
C GLU A 122 5.31 14.28 11.30
N GLY A 123 4.22 14.88 11.80
CA GLY A 123 3.81 14.73 13.19
C GLY A 123 3.47 13.29 13.57
N ASN A 124 2.87 12.51 12.67
CA ASN A 124 2.56 11.10 12.89
C ASN A 124 3.83 10.24 12.92
N LEU A 125 4.78 10.50 11.99
CA LEU A 125 6.08 9.84 11.98
C LEU A 125 6.84 10.06 13.30
N LYS A 126 6.87 11.30 13.80
CA LYS A 126 7.53 11.64 15.07
C LYS A 126 6.83 11.04 16.29
N TYR A 127 5.51 10.83 16.22
CA TYR A 127 4.70 10.32 17.33
C TYR A 127 4.77 8.80 17.47
N ALA A 128 4.92 8.06 16.40
CA ALA A 128 4.94 6.61 16.42
C ALA A 128 6.17 6.06 17.17
N ASN A 129 6.02 4.92 17.85
CA ASN A 129 7.15 4.26 18.53
C ASN A 129 8.14 3.71 17.51
N SER A 130 7.64 3.00 16.50
CA SER A 130 8.44 2.48 15.38
C SER A 130 7.85 2.93 14.07
N VAL A 131 8.71 3.21 13.10
CA VAL A 131 8.34 3.52 11.72
C VAL A 131 8.97 2.49 10.81
N ILE A 132 8.15 1.83 10.01
CA ILE A 132 8.60 0.91 8.97
C ILE A 132 8.14 1.40 7.60
N VAL A 133 8.90 1.04 6.59
CA VAL A 133 8.65 1.44 5.20
C VAL A 133 8.78 0.26 4.26
N SER A 134 7.98 0.25 3.20
CA SER A 134 7.85 -0.90 2.30
C SER A 134 8.94 -1.02 1.25
N THR A 135 9.76 0.02 1.03
CA THR A 135 10.85 -0.02 0.03
C THR A 135 12.11 0.68 0.53
N PRO A 136 13.30 0.29 0.01
CA PRO A 136 14.57 0.92 0.39
C PRO A 136 14.63 2.42 0.08
N GLU A 137 13.95 2.86 -0.99
CA GLU A 137 13.89 4.28 -1.39
C GLU A 137 13.12 5.08 -0.34
N MET A 138 12.00 4.55 0.14
CA MET A 138 11.23 5.15 1.22
C MET A 138 12.02 5.21 2.53
N LEU A 139 12.90 4.23 2.78
CA LEU A 139 13.75 4.25 3.97
C LEU A 139 14.65 5.48 4.00
N ARG A 140 15.26 5.83 2.86
CA ARG A 140 16.09 7.05 2.75
C ARG A 140 15.29 8.30 3.10
N LEU A 141 14.06 8.39 2.62
CA LEU A 141 13.16 9.51 2.92
C LEU A 141 12.74 9.52 4.39
N ALA A 142 12.29 8.39 4.92
CA ALA A 142 11.85 8.29 6.31
C ALA A 142 12.97 8.67 7.28
N LYS A 143 14.22 8.29 7.02
CA LYS A 143 15.39 8.60 7.85
C LYS A 143 15.71 10.09 7.94
N THR A 144 15.19 10.93 7.08
CA THR A 144 15.32 12.40 7.23
C THR A 144 14.50 12.95 8.41
N ILE A 145 13.48 12.21 8.86
CA ILE A 145 12.61 12.57 10.01
C ILE A 145 12.83 11.61 11.18
N ARG A 146 12.97 10.31 10.90
CA ARG A 146 13.10 9.22 11.86
C ARG A 146 14.34 8.39 11.51
N GLN A 147 15.45 8.65 12.19
CA GLN A 147 16.72 7.95 11.96
C GLN A 147 16.64 6.45 12.27
N ASP A 148 15.74 6.07 13.17
CA ASP A 148 15.44 4.71 13.60
C ASP A 148 14.40 4.01 12.73
N ALA A 149 13.97 4.62 11.60
CA ALA A 149 13.09 3.95 10.66
C ALA A 149 13.74 2.71 10.05
N GLU A 150 12.93 1.67 9.84
CA GLU A 150 13.37 0.37 9.33
C GLU A 150 12.67 0.00 8.02
N TYR A 151 13.33 -0.81 7.21
CA TYR A 151 12.76 -1.39 6.01
C TYR A 151 12.18 -2.74 6.30
N LEU A 152 10.91 -2.93 5.93
CA LEU A 152 10.21 -4.21 5.91
C LEU A 152 9.44 -4.32 4.60
N PRO A 153 9.77 -5.26 3.71
CA PRO A 153 9.04 -5.44 2.46
C PRO A 153 7.56 -5.77 2.72
N ASN A 154 6.70 -5.40 1.78
CA ASN A 154 5.28 -5.76 1.87
C ASN A 154 5.11 -7.28 1.95
N PRO A 155 4.25 -7.80 2.84
CA PRO A 155 3.98 -9.22 2.95
C PRO A 155 3.25 -9.73 1.70
N ILE A 156 3.62 -10.94 1.27
CA ILE A 156 3.01 -11.65 0.15
C ILE A 156 2.61 -13.04 0.63
N ASP A 157 1.39 -13.44 0.33
CA ASP A 157 0.92 -14.81 0.53
C ASP A 157 1.47 -15.72 -0.59
N THR A 158 2.59 -16.38 -0.34
CA THR A 158 3.26 -17.27 -1.30
C THR A 158 2.52 -18.58 -1.53
N THR A 159 1.50 -18.90 -0.76
CA THR A 159 0.63 -20.06 -1.02
C THR A 159 -0.37 -19.74 -2.13
N ARG A 160 -0.79 -18.51 -2.20
CA ARG A 160 -1.71 -17.98 -3.21
C ARG A 160 -0.97 -17.47 -4.45
N PHE A 161 0.06 -16.65 -4.26
CA PHE A 161 0.96 -16.22 -5.32
C PHE A 161 2.07 -17.26 -5.47
N CYS A 162 1.95 -18.13 -6.45
CA CYS A 162 2.89 -19.19 -6.71
C CYS A 162 3.13 -19.30 -8.22
N PRO A 163 4.31 -19.80 -8.65
CA PRO A 163 4.65 -19.91 -10.05
C PRO A 163 3.61 -20.70 -10.84
N LYS A 164 3.35 -20.28 -12.07
CA LYS A 164 2.52 -21.10 -12.96
C LYS A 164 3.29 -22.30 -13.48
N VAL A 165 2.55 -23.41 -13.59
CA VAL A 165 3.13 -24.68 -14.07
C VAL A 165 3.22 -24.73 -15.60
N LYS A 166 2.34 -24.00 -16.32
CA LYS A 166 2.25 -24.04 -17.77
C LYS A 166 2.76 -22.75 -18.40
N GLN A 167 3.67 -22.88 -19.38
CA GLN A 167 4.13 -21.77 -20.19
C GLN A 167 3.14 -21.48 -21.34
N ASN A 168 3.00 -20.22 -21.70
CA ASN A 168 2.25 -19.80 -22.87
C ASN A 168 3.03 -20.15 -24.15
N THR A 169 2.34 -20.52 -25.22
CA THR A 169 2.95 -20.71 -26.55
C THR A 169 3.42 -19.38 -27.16
N GLN A 170 2.78 -18.28 -26.77
CA GLN A 170 3.18 -16.91 -27.07
C GLN A 170 3.33 -16.17 -25.76
N LEU A 171 4.44 -15.45 -25.57
CA LEU A 171 4.67 -14.64 -24.37
C LEU A 171 3.60 -13.55 -24.24
N LYS A 172 3.09 -13.40 -23.02
CA LYS A 172 2.10 -12.40 -22.67
C LYS A 172 2.63 -11.52 -21.55
N ALA A 173 2.44 -10.23 -21.70
CA ALA A 173 2.79 -9.22 -20.68
C ALA A 173 1.54 -8.51 -20.19
N ILE A 174 1.51 -8.19 -18.89
CA ILE A 174 0.46 -7.36 -18.30
C ILE A 174 1.07 -6.18 -17.56
N GLY A 175 0.42 -5.02 -17.62
CA GLY A 175 0.78 -3.83 -16.84
C GLY A 175 -0.45 -3.04 -16.41
N PHE A 176 -0.30 -2.30 -15.30
CA PHE A 176 -1.37 -1.45 -14.78
C PHE A 176 -0.91 0.00 -14.73
N ASN A 177 -1.61 0.87 -15.47
CA ASN A 177 -1.43 2.30 -15.34
C ASN A 177 -1.98 2.78 -13.99
N SER A 178 -1.26 3.67 -13.35
CA SER A 178 -1.78 4.44 -12.22
C SER A 178 -2.26 5.82 -12.68
N TRP A 179 -2.87 6.57 -11.76
CA TRP A 179 -3.33 7.93 -12.07
C TRP A 179 -2.19 8.92 -12.36
N TYR A 180 -0.97 8.61 -11.97
CA TYR A 180 0.23 9.45 -12.14
C TYR A 180 1.33 8.79 -12.97
N GLU A 181 1.20 7.52 -13.32
CA GLU A 181 2.21 6.76 -14.06
C GLU A 181 1.55 5.89 -15.12
N ARG A 182 2.15 5.87 -16.29
CA ARG A 182 1.69 5.06 -17.41
C ARG A 182 2.84 4.25 -17.99
N VAL A 183 2.55 3.04 -18.41
CA VAL A 183 3.51 2.26 -19.20
C VAL A 183 3.84 3.05 -20.48
N PRO A 184 5.12 3.32 -20.76
CA PRO A 184 5.50 4.09 -21.94
C PRO A 184 5.08 3.40 -23.24
N LYS A 185 4.49 4.15 -24.15
CA LYS A 185 4.01 3.63 -25.45
C LYS A 185 5.12 2.94 -26.25
N TYR A 186 6.34 3.51 -26.26
CA TYR A 186 7.48 2.93 -26.96
C TYR A 186 7.83 1.53 -26.45
N LEU A 187 7.65 1.25 -25.16
CA LEU A 187 7.92 -0.07 -24.58
C LEU A 187 6.88 -1.08 -25.07
N ILE A 188 5.61 -0.70 -25.10
CA ILE A 188 4.52 -1.55 -25.62
C ILE A 188 4.82 -1.91 -27.08
N GLU A 189 5.10 -0.91 -27.91
CA GLU A 189 5.42 -1.10 -29.33
C GLU A 189 6.65 -2.00 -29.53
N LEU A 190 7.68 -1.85 -28.68
CA LEU A 190 8.89 -2.67 -28.72
C LEU A 190 8.58 -4.14 -28.38
N MET A 191 7.78 -4.37 -27.36
CA MET A 191 7.39 -5.72 -26.93
C MET A 191 6.54 -6.42 -28.01
N GLU A 192 5.53 -5.72 -28.55
CA GLU A 192 4.68 -6.23 -29.63
C GLU A 192 5.47 -6.55 -30.90
N LYS A 193 6.42 -5.69 -31.29
CA LYS A 193 7.34 -5.94 -32.41
C LYS A 193 8.17 -7.22 -32.23
N ASN A 194 8.42 -7.60 -30.98
CA ASN A 194 9.13 -8.85 -30.65
C ASN A 194 8.19 -10.03 -30.38
N GLY A 195 6.93 -9.93 -30.81
CA GLY A 195 5.96 -11.03 -30.73
C GLY A 195 5.35 -11.26 -29.34
N ILE A 196 5.52 -10.32 -28.40
CA ILE A 196 4.94 -10.39 -27.07
C ILE A 196 3.55 -9.75 -27.11
N LYS A 197 2.53 -10.47 -26.68
CA LYS A 197 1.20 -9.88 -26.51
C LYS A 197 1.19 -9.02 -25.24
N VAL A 198 0.77 -7.75 -25.33
CA VAL A 198 0.80 -6.80 -24.22
C VAL A 198 -0.62 -6.35 -23.87
N ASP A 199 -1.02 -6.56 -22.61
CA ASP A 199 -2.30 -6.12 -22.06
C ASP A 199 -2.05 -5.02 -21.00
N ILE A 200 -2.41 -3.77 -21.34
CA ILE A 200 -2.28 -2.62 -20.43
C ILE A 200 -3.66 -2.13 -20.01
N HIS A 201 -3.84 -2.01 -18.71
CA HIS A 201 -5.09 -1.55 -18.12
C HIS A 201 -4.91 -0.22 -17.38
N ASP A 202 -5.82 0.72 -17.60
CA ASP A 202 -5.83 2.00 -16.85
C ASP A 202 -6.22 1.83 -15.39
N ARG A 203 -6.86 0.71 -15.06
CA ARG A 203 -7.16 0.27 -13.69
C ARG A 203 -7.11 -1.25 -13.67
N ARG A 204 -6.82 -1.81 -12.50
CA ARG A 204 -6.91 -3.26 -12.34
C ARG A 204 -8.35 -3.71 -12.59
N PRO A 205 -8.60 -4.58 -13.61
CA PRO A 205 -9.96 -4.98 -14.00
C PRO A 205 -10.55 -6.06 -13.08
N PHE A 206 -9.76 -6.63 -12.19
CA PHE A 206 -10.13 -7.72 -11.28
C PHE A 206 -9.86 -7.35 -9.82
N SER A 207 -10.54 -8.01 -8.90
CA SER A 207 -10.35 -7.82 -7.46
C SER A 207 -8.96 -8.32 -7.02
N TYR A 208 -8.55 -7.91 -5.82
CA TYR A 208 -7.30 -8.41 -5.23
C TYR A 208 -7.31 -9.93 -5.02
N LEU A 209 -8.46 -10.48 -4.66
CA LEU A 209 -8.60 -11.92 -4.43
C LEU A 209 -8.47 -12.76 -5.72
N GLU A 210 -8.75 -12.17 -6.87
CA GLU A 210 -8.61 -12.80 -8.19
C GLU A 210 -7.24 -12.52 -8.84
N LEU A 211 -6.44 -11.61 -8.26
CA LEU A 211 -5.18 -11.14 -8.85
C LEU A 211 -4.22 -12.30 -9.14
N HIS A 212 -4.07 -13.22 -8.20
CA HIS A 212 -3.14 -14.35 -8.33
C HIS A 212 -3.48 -15.27 -9.50
N GLU A 213 -4.76 -15.56 -9.75
CA GLU A 213 -5.17 -16.38 -10.90
C GLU A 213 -4.97 -15.63 -12.22
N ASN A 214 -5.28 -14.32 -12.24
CA ASN A 214 -5.08 -13.52 -13.43
C ASN A 214 -3.60 -13.33 -13.78
N LEU A 215 -2.71 -13.16 -12.80
CA LEU A 215 -1.27 -13.04 -13.06
C LEU A 215 -0.68 -14.32 -13.66
N LYS A 216 -1.20 -15.50 -13.31
CA LYS A 216 -0.77 -16.78 -13.88
C LYS A 216 -0.98 -16.89 -15.40
N GLU A 217 -1.86 -16.09 -16.00
CA GLU A 217 -2.08 -16.06 -17.44
C GLU A 217 -0.97 -15.34 -18.20
N TYR A 218 -0.07 -14.64 -17.50
CA TYR A 218 0.98 -13.82 -18.07
C TYR A 218 2.38 -14.36 -17.73
N ASP A 219 3.35 -14.05 -18.57
CA ASP A 219 4.76 -14.42 -18.42
C ASP A 219 5.61 -13.26 -17.94
N ILE A 220 5.13 -12.03 -18.17
CA ILE A 220 5.85 -10.79 -17.86
C ILE A 220 4.89 -9.84 -17.15
N TYR A 221 5.31 -9.31 -16.00
CA TYR A 221 4.65 -8.19 -15.35
C TYR A 221 5.44 -6.90 -15.62
N ILE A 222 4.76 -5.88 -16.15
CA ILE A 222 5.34 -4.56 -16.37
C ILE A 222 5.00 -3.70 -15.16
N ASP A 223 5.98 -3.49 -14.29
CA ASP A 223 5.82 -2.61 -13.14
C ASP A 223 5.88 -1.13 -13.54
N ARG A 224 5.74 -0.27 -12.59
CA ARG A 224 5.78 1.18 -12.77
C ARG A 224 7.14 1.61 -13.31
N ILE A 225 7.11 2.41 -14.35
CA ILE A 225 8.29 3.01 -14.93
C ILE A 225 8.29 4.49 -14.56
N PHE A 226 9.11 4.83 -13.59
CA PHE A 226 9.28 6.22 -13.17
C PHE A 226 10.23 6.93 -14.13
N THR A 227 9.74 7.99 -14.74
CA THR A 227 10.58 8.87 -15.56
C THR A 227 11.20 10.00 -14.73
N LYS A 228 10.60 10.29 -13.56
CA LYS A 228 11.03 11.34 -12.61
C LYS A 228 10.62 10.99 -11.19
N GLY A 229 11.31 11.58 -10.20
CA GLY A 229 10.98 11.42 -8.79
C GLY A 229 11.55 10.17 -8.15
N VAL A 230 10.95 9.73 -7.04
CA VAL A 230 11.41 8.56 -6.28
C VAL A 230 10.85 7.29 -6.89
N SER A 231 11.72 6.49 -7.48
CA SER A 231 11.39 5.16 -8.01
C SER A 231 11.19 4.16 -6.87
N SER A 232 10.13 3.36 -6.93
CA SER A 232 9.93 2.23 -6.04
C SER A 232 9.11 1.15 -6.74
N TYR A 233 9.40 -0.12 -6.46
CA TYR A 233 8.60 -1.22 -6.97
C TYR A 233 7.21 -1.25 -6.31
N SER A 234 6.20 -1.75 -7.04
CA SER A 234 4.86 -1.94 -6.50
C SER A 234 4.76 -3.23 -5.70
N LYS A 235 3.74 -3.32 -4.83
CA LYS A 235 3.39 -4.60 -4.18
C LYS A 235 3.06 -5.67 -5.23
N THR A 236 2.36 -5.30 -6.31
CA THR A 236 2.02 -6.23 -7.39
C THR A 236 3.25 -6.77 -8.13
N CYS A 237 4.36 -6.03 -8.17
CA CYS A 237 5.63 -6.54 -8.67
C CYS A 237 6.13 -7.72 -7.83
N LEU A 238 6.08 -7.60 -6.50
CA LEU A 238 6.44 -8.69 -5.59
C LEU A 238 5.51 -9.90 -5.75
N GLU A 239 4.21 -9.65 -5.91
CA GLU A 239 3.18 -10.68 -6.13
C GLU A 239 3.40 -11.43 -7.45
N ALA A 240 3.86 -10.72 -8.49
CA ALA A 240 4.16 -11.31 -9.78
C ALA A 240 5.48 -12.10 -9.79
N MET A 241 6.39 -11.83 -8.84
CA MET A 241 7.67 -12.52 -8.70
C MET A 241 7.60 -13.76 -7.81
N ALA A 242 6.56 -13.88 -6.97
CA ALA A 242 6.36 -15.01 -6.07
C ALA A 242 5.82 -16.24 -6.79
#